data_6dd9062f1abcf540f3412deee61e7153
#
_entry.id   6dd9062f1abcf540f3412deee61e7153
#
_cell.length_a   1.000
_cell.length_b   1.000
_cell.length_c   1.000
_cell.angle_alpha   90.00
_cell.angle_beta   90.00
_cell.angle_gamma   90.00
#
_symmetry.space_group_name_H-M   'P 1'
#
loop_
_entity.id
_entity.type
_entity.pdbx_description
1 polymer ?
#
loop_
_entity_poly.entity_id
_entity_poly.type
_entity_poly.pdbx_seq_one_letter_code
_entity_poly.pdbx_strand_id
1 'polypeptide(L)'
;MKPVVLLRTALLVLLIPLSGSAATPTLANSGATAGGRQTVASIVVNSSIGGIGGSASVASFIARSGIAGQLTDVLSVAVTGSPTTVNEGTTRQLTAMATFTDSTVLPLTGTAATWSMSSGALASVSSSGLATAAIVYQDTNGVARADYLGQFGTLTLSVLNVNSDDYGTYAGDGIDDAWQVQYFGIGNANAAPTADPDGDGQNNLFEYLAGTVPTNSASALTLAISGISVGQRTVSFSPVTAGRTYTVEFATSLTTKNFTTLTGAPMDNSGTRSYTDTATTNSARYYRVRISLP
;
A
#
# COMPACT_ATOMS: atom_id res chain seq x y z
N MET A 1 -32.12 61.65 25.43
CA MET A 1 -31.08 61.71 24.43
C MET A 1 -30.14 60.52 24.64
N LYS A 2 -30.20 59.51 23.77
CA LYS A 2 -29.28 58.38 23.81
C LYS A 2 -28.09 58.69 22.88
N PRO A 3 -26.84 58.41 23.25
CA PRO A 3 -25.73 58.66 22.37
C PRO A 3 -25.70 57.64 21.22
N VAL A 4 -25.54 58.13 20.01
CA VAL A 4 -25.28 57.33 18.82
C VAL A 4 -23.81 56.91 18.86
N VAL A 5 -23.56 55.63 19.04
CA VAL A 5 -22.21 55.07 18.93
C VAL A 5 -21.88 54.93 17.46
N LEU A 6 -20.97 55.77 16.97
CA LEU A 6 -20.43 55.65 15.61
C LEU A 6 -19.41 54.51 15.58
N LEU A 7 -19.83 53.34 15.07
CA LEU A 7 -18.95 52.21 14.84
C LEU A 7 -18.05 52.53 13.62
N ARG A 8 -16.79 52.88 13.87
CA ARG A 8 -15.78 53.05 12.81
C ARG A 8 -15.36 51.66 12.34
N THR A 9 -15.81 51.25 11.17
CA THR A 9 -15.30 50.07 10.48
C THR A 9 -13.87 50.36 10.00
N ALA A 10 -12.87 49.68 10.58
CA ALA A 10 -11.49 49.74 10.11
C ALA A 10 -11.36 48.81 8.90
N LEU A 11 -11.09 49.39 7.74
CA LEU A 11 -10.70 48.66 6.53
C LEU A 11 -9.22 48.25 6.68
N LEU A 12 -8.96 46.98 6.91
CA LEU A 12 -7.56 46.46 6.89
C LEU A 12 -7.15 46.27 5.43
N VAL A 13 -6.29 47.14 4.93
CA VAL A 13 -5.63 46.98 3.62
C VAL A 13 -4.29 46.29 3.87
N LEU A 14 -4.18 45.04 3.48
CA LEU A 14 -2.91 44.33 3.48
C LEU A 14 -2.12 44.71 2.22
N LEU A 15 -1.10 45.53 2.36
CA LEU A 15 -0.14 45.88 1.30
C LEU A 15 0.96 44.79 1.28
N ILE A 16 1.00 43.99 0.24
CA ILE A 16 2.15 43.10 -0.04
C ILE A 16 3.08 43.83 -1.00
N PRO A 17 4.36 44.05 -0.68
CA PRO A 17 5.29 44.67 -1.61
C PRO A 17 5.66 43.70 -2.74
N LEU A 18 5.25 43.95 -3.96
CA LEU A 18 5.82 43.36 -5.15
C LEU A 18 7.14 44.10 -5.47
N SER A 19 8.25 43.41 -5.41
CA SER A 19 9.55 43.88 -5.93
C SER A 19 9.51 43.90 -7.47
N GLY A 20 9.16 45.00 -8.04
CA GLY A 20 9.15 45.27 -9.47
C GLY A 20 8.51 46.67 -9.65
N SER A 21 9.28 47.60 -10.21
CA SER A 21 8.86 48.98 -10.47
C SER A 21 7.47 49.05 -11.08
N ALA A 22 6.48 49.25 -10.26
CA ALA A 22 5.11 49.48 -10.68
C ALA A 22 4.52 50.58 -9.82
N ALA A 23 3.83 51.53 -10.46
CA ALA A 23 3.14 52.62 -9.83
C ALA A 23 2.31 52.12 -8.63
N THR A 24 2.41 52.78 -7.49
CA THR A 24 1.61 52.53 -6.31
C THR A 24 0.12 52.56 -6.72
N PRO A 25 -0.67 51.50 -6.48
CA PRO A 25 -2.06 51.53 -6.77
C PRO A 25 -2.74 52.55 -5.84
N THR A 26 -3.18 53.68 -6.39
CA THR A 26 -4.02 54.62 -5.67
C THR A 26 -5.43 54.07 -5.61
N LEU A 27 -5.94 53.86 -4.40
CA LEU A 27 -7.34 53.55 -4.20
C LEU A 27 -8.13 54.79 -4.61
N ALA A 28 -8.81 54.76 -5.75
CA ALA A 28 -9.80 55.77 -6.09
C ALA A 28 -10.93 55.70 -5.07
N ASN A 29 -11.16 56.79 -4.34
CA ASN A 29 -12.22 56.87 -3.36
C ASN A 29 -13.58 56.74 -4.07
N SER A 30 -14.23 55.60 -3.90
CA SER A 30 -15.61 55.45 -4.28
C SER A 30 -16.48 55.99 -3.15
N GLY A 31 -17.24 57.02 -3.42
CA GLY A 31 -18.25 57.52 -2.50
C GLY A 31 -19.15 56.36 -2.05
N ALA A 32 -19.51 56.37 -0.77
CA ALA A 32 -20.29 55.35 -0.08
C ALA A 32 -21.73 55.26 -0.56
N THR A 33 -21.94 54.72 -1.73
CA THR A 33 -23.31 54.36 -2.17
C THR A 33 -23.28 52.96 -2.79
N ALA A 34 -23.92 52.03 -2.11
CA ALA A 34 -24.25 50.70 -2.59
C ALA A 34 -23.08 49.94 -3.25
N GLY A 35 -22.68 48.82 -2.73
CA GLY A 35 -21.56 47.99 -3.22
C GLY A 35 -21.38 47.97 -4.74
N GLY A 36 -20.14 47.85 -5.19
CA GLY A 36 -19.82 47.90 -6.60
C GLY A 36 -18.55 47.08 -6.93
N ARG A 37 -18.38 46.78 -8.21
CA ARG A 37 -17.19 46.16 -8.75
C ARG A 37 -16.25 47.25 -9.27
N GLN A 38 -15.02 47.25 -8.77
CA GLN A 38 -13.97 48.09 -9.29
C GLN A 38 -12.81 47.26 -9.83
N THR A 39 -12.25 47.71 -10.96
CA THR A 39 -11.10 47.03 -11.56
C THR A 39 -10.01 48.07 -11.77
N VAL A 40 -8.84 47.84 -11.17
CA VAL A 40 -7.65 48.66 -11.37
C VAL A 40 -6.52 47.74 -11.85
N ALA A 41 -6.17 47.86 -13.10
CA ALA A 41 -5.21 46.96 -13.77
C ALA A 41 -5.68 45.48 -13.65
N SER A 42 -4.91 44.63 -12.97
CA SER A 42 -5.25 43.23 -12.75
C SER A 42 -5.94 42.95 -11.43
N ILE A 43 -6.33 44.01 -10.68
CA ILE A 43 -6.98 43.86 -9.38
C ILE A 43 -8.49 44.13 -9.55
N VAL A 44 -9.32 43.17 -9.16
CA VAL A 44 -10.77 43.31 -9.10
C VAL A 44 -11.17 43.35 -7.64
N VAL A 45 -11.80 44.47 -7.22
CA VAL A 45 -12.34 44.64 -5.87
C VAL A 45 -13.85 44.69 -5.96
N ASN A 46 -14.55 43.73 -5.34
CA ASN A 46 -15.97 43.76 -5.13
C ASN A 46 -16.24 44.18 -3.68
N SER A 47 -16.97 45.26 -3.48
CA SER A 47 -17.30 45.75 -2.16
C SER A 47 -18.81 45.87 -2.00
N SER A 48 -19.33 45.66 -0.78
CA SER A 48 -20.73 45.82 -0.44
C SER A 48 -20.89 46.66 0.83
N ILE A 49 -21.97 47.41 0.90
CA ILE A 49 -22.34 48.22 2.07
C ILE A 49 -23.35 47.40 2.91
N GLY A 50 -23.26 47.54 4.22
CA GLY A 50 -24.22 46.92 5.14
C GLY A 50 -23.74 45.58 5.73
N GLY A 51 -22.45 45.34 5.85
CA GLY A 51 -21.92 44.14 6.48
C GLY A 51 -21.85 42.91 5.58
N ILE A 52 -22.26 43.05 4.34
CA ILE A 52 -22.09 42.03 3.31
C ILE A 52 -20.69 42.21 2.72
N GLY A 53 -19.76 41.38 3.00
CA GLY A 53 -18.37 41.56 2.63
C GLY A 53 -18.06 41.66 1.14
N GLY A 54 -16.80 41.73 0.79
CA GLY A 54 -16.32 41.85 -0.58
C GLY A 54 -15.22 40.79 -0.92
N SER A 55 -14.90 40.70 -2.21
CA SER A 55 -13.77 39.89 -2.68
C SER A 55 -12.80 40.75 -3.46
N ALA A 56 -11.52 40.49 -3.31
CA ALA A 56 -10.43 41.08 -4.10
C ALA A 56 -9.58 40.00 -4.72
N SER A 57 -9.20 40.14 -5.99
CA SER A 57 -8.34 39.17 -6.65
C SER A 57 -7.20 39.85 -7.40
N VAL A 58 -6.02 39.29 -7.31
CA VAL A 58 -4.82 39.68 -8.05
C VAL A 58 -4.17 38.41 -8.59
N ALA A 59 -4.19 38.24 -9.89
CA ALA A 59 -3.59 37.10 -10.56
C ALA A 59 -3.94 35.74 -9.89
N SER A 60 -3.09 35.27 -8.99
CA SER A 60 -3.26 33.99 -8.28
C SER A 60 -3.79 34.13 -6.84
N PHE A 61 -4.20 35.33 -6.42
CA PHE A 61 -4.67 35.57 -5.05
C PHE A 61 -6.08 36.16 -5.05
N ILE A 62 -6.99 35.56 -4.28
CA ILE A 62 -8.34 36.03 -4.07
C ILE A 62 -8.55 36.23 -2.57
N ALA A 63 -8.83 37.47 -2.15
CA ALA A 63 -9.22 37.79 -0.78
C ALA A 63 -10.73 38.04 -0.71
N ARG A 64 -11.41 37.47 0.27
CA ARG A 64 -12.82 37.62 0.53
C ARG A 64 -13.06 38.05 1.97
N SER A 65 -14.02 38.92 2.20
CA SER A 65 -14.37 39.38 3.53
C SER A 65 -15.88 39.46 3.70
N GLY A 66 -16.37 39.32 4.94
CA GLY A 66 -17.75 39.41 5.30
C GLY A 66 -18.64 38.28 4.78
N ILE A 67 -19.95 38.56 4.61
CA ILE A 67 -20.93 37.54 4.19
C ILE A 67 -20.64 36.98 2.81
N ALA A 68 -20.04 37.75 1.88
CA ALA A 68 -19.67 37.24 0.56
C ALA A 68 -18.57 36.15 0.62
N GLY A 69 -17.70 36.22 1.62
CA GLY A 69 -16.71 35.15 1.88
C GLY A 69 -17.33 33.91 2.54
N GLN A 70 -18.49 34.06 3.16
CA GLN A 70 -19.22 32.99 3.83
C GLN A 70 -20.22 32.26 2.92
N LEU A 71 -20.56 32.87 1.76
CA LEU A 71 -21.52 32.32 0.80
C LEU A 71 -20.91 31.37 -0.22
N THR A 72 -19.63 31.05 -0.09
CA THR A 72 -19.00 30.09 -0.98
C THR A 72 -19.03 28.69 -0.38
N ASP A 73 -19.73 27.82 -1.08
CA ASP A 73 -19.80 26.42 -0.71
C ASP A 73 -18.51 25.68 -1.15
N VAL A 74 -18.15 24.67 -0.39
CA VAL A 74 -17.09 23.76 -0.79
C VAL A 74 -17.60 22.91 -1.95
N LEU A 75 -16.93 23.00 -3.08
CA LEU A 75 -17.27 22.23 -4.27
C LEU A 75 -16.69 20.80 -4.18
N SER A 76 -15.45 20.69 -3.74
CA SER A 76 -14.77 19.40 -3.61
C SER A 76 -13.62 19.45 -2.62
N VAL A 77 -13.24 18.27 -2.12
CA VAL A 77 -12.01 18.04 -1.35
C VAL A 77 -11.14 17.09 -2.13
N ALA A 78 -9.87 17.43 -2.33
CA ALA A 78 -8.88 16.54 -2.92
C ALA A 78 -7.89 16.11 -1.84
N VAL A 79 -7.61 14.80 -1.77
CA VAL A 79 -6.57 14.22 -0.90
C VAL A 79 -5.40 13.77 -1.76
N THR A 80 -4.20 14.13 -1.35
CA THR A 80 -2.97 13.77 -2.06
C THR A 80 -1.91 13.25 -1.10
N GLY A 81 -1.02 12.42 -1.61
CA GLY A 81 0.16 11.87 -0.92
C GLY A 81 1.08 11.24 -1.95
N SER A 82 2.38 11.41 -1.80
CA SER A 82 3.37 10.86 -2.73
C SER A 82 4.55 10.27 -1.96
N PRO A 83 4.98 9.06 -2.36
CA PRO A 83 4.31 8.12 -3.27
C PRO A 83 3.00 7.60 -2.69
N THR A 84 2.14 7.02 -3.54
CA THR A 84 0.89 6.37 -3.12
C THR A 84 1.10 4.94 -2.60
N THR A 85 2.34 4.46 -2.57
CA THR A 85 2.74 3.21 -1.93
C THR A 85 3.26 3.49 -0.52
N VAL A 86 2.99 2.59 0.41
CA VAL A 86 3.47 2.64 1.78
C VAL A 86 3.76 1.22 2.26
N ASN A 87 4.90 1.00 2.91
CA ASN A 87 5.19 -0.30 3.50
C ASN A 87 4.30 -0.51 4.74
N GLU A 88 3.89 -1.74 4.98
CA GLU A 88 3.17 -2.11 6.19
C GLU A 88 3.87 -1.61 7.46
N GLY A 89 3.10 -1.31 8.49
CA GLY A 89 3.61 -0.79 9.75
C GLY A 89 4.25 0.60 9.68
N THR A 90 4.43 1.19 8.48
CA THR A 90 5.02 2.52 8.31
C THR A 90 3.95 3.60 8.06
N THR A 91 4.38 4.84 7.90
CA THR A 91 3.47 5.98 7.78
C THR A 91 3.62 6.72 6.47
N ARG A 92 2.53 7.38 6.03
CA ARG A 92 2.49 8.29 4.89
C ARG A 92 1.79 9.59 5.27
N GLN A 93 2.48 10.73 5.11
CA GLN A 93 1.84 12.04 5.27
C GLN A 93 0.95 12.31 4.06
N LEU A 94 -0.31 12.64 4.33
CA LEU A 94 -1.31 13.07 3.36
C LEU A 94 -1.60 14.55 3.53
N THR A 95 -2.04 15.17 2.46
CA THR A 95 -2.52 16.56 2.43
C THR A 95 -3.90 16.61 1.82
N ALA A 96 -4.72 17.57 2.28
CA ALA A 96 -6.03 17.80 1.72
C ALA A 96 -6.19 19.25 1.28
N MET A 97 -6.92 19.46 0.19
CA MET A 97 -7.23 20.79 -0.38
C MET A 97 -8.71 20.86 -0.66
N ALA A 98 -9.37 21.92 -0.21
CA ALA A 98 -10.73 22.24 -0.57
C ALA A 98 -10.75 23.19 -1.77
N THR A 99 -11.60 22.92 -2.73
CA THR A 99 -11.95 23.85 -3.82
C THR A 99 -13.36 24.37 -3.59
N PHE A 100 -13.52 25.67 -3.68
CA PHE A 100 -14.80 26.33 -3.49
C PHE A 100 -15.50 26.59 -4.83
N THR A 101 -16.79 26.89 -4.77
CA THR A 101 -17.63 27.16 -5.96
C THR A 101 -17.15 28.33 -6.82
N ASP A 102 -16.33 29.19 -6.26
CA ASP A 102 -15.72 30.32 -6.97
C ASP A 102 -14.30 30.02 -7.49
N SER A 103 -13.91 28.76 -7.46
CA SER A 103 -12.60 28.24 -7.87
C SER A 103 -11.43 28.63 -6.95
N THR A 104 -11.70 29.21 -5.77
CA THR A 104 -10.63 29.36 -4.77
C THR A 104 -10.24 27.99 -4.20
N VAL A 105 -8.98 27.85 -3.81
CA VAL A 105 -8.42 26.64 -3.24
C VAL A 105 -7.84 26.94 -1.87
N LEU A 106 -8.19 26.10 -0.89
CA LEU A 106 -7.73 26.22 0.50
C LEU A 106 -6.99 24.94 0.92
N PRO A 107 -5.70 25.01 1.27
CA PRO A 107 -5.02 23.91 1.92
C PRO A 107 -5.62 23.66 3.30
N LEU A 108 -6.02 22.43 3.57
CA LEU A 108 -6.60 22.02 4.85
C LEU A 108 -5.47 21.54 5.76
N THR A 109 -4.88 22.47 6.51
CA THR A 109 -3.72 22.20 7.39
C THR A 109 -4.16 21.91 8.84
N GLY A 110 -3.34 21.18 9.58
CA GLY A 110 -3.60 20.83 10.97
C GLY A 110 -4.91 20.04 11.11
N THR A 111 -5.82 20.52 11.96
CA THR A 111 -7.12 19.90 12.23
C THR A 111 -8.26 20.49 11.41
N ALA A 112 -7.97 21.19 10.32
CA ALA A 112 -9.00 21.82 9.49
C ALA A 112 -9.92 20.79 8.81
N ALA A 113 -9.39 19.65 8.41
CA ALA A 113 -10.17 18.52 7.90
C ALA A 113 -10.37 17.46 9.00
N THR A 114 -11.50 16.76 8.93
CA THR A 114 -11.70 15.54 9.72
C THR A 114 -11.18 14.35 8.93
N TRP A 115 -10.11 13.76 9.42
CA TRP A 115 -9.49 12.60 8.78
C TRP A 115 -10.04 11.29 9.34
N SER A 116 -10.20 10.31 8.46
CA SER A 116 -10.66 8.96 8.81
C SER A 116 -10.11 7.91 7.84
N MET A 117 -10.19 6.65 8.25
CA MET A 117 -10.06 5.52 7.36
C MET A 117 -11.42 5.25 6.72
N SER A 118 -11.45 5.08 5.40
CA SER A 118 -12.67 4.73 4.68
C SER A 118 -12.80 3.22 4.51
N SER A 119 -11.68 2.54 4.22
CA SER A 119 -11.64 1.08 4.08
C SER A 119 -10.20 0.56 3.99
N GLY A 120 -10.05 -0.76 4.08
CA GLY A 120 -8.82 -1.49 3.76
C GLY A 120 -7.72 -1.41 4.81
N ALA A 121 -6.48 -1.55 4.37
CA ALA A 121 -5.32 -1.86 5.20
C ALA A 121 -4.62 -0.62 5.78
N LEU A 122 -5.36 0.30 6.38
CA LEU A 122 -4.80 1.34 7.25
C LEU A 122 -5.09 1.01 8.71
N ALA A 123 -4.12 1.18 9.57
CA ALA A 123 -4.29 1.05 11.02
C ALA A 123 -4.92 2.33 11.61
N SER A 124 -4.53 3.50 11.09
CA SER A 124 -5.07 4.79 11.52
C SER A 124 -4.78 5.90 10.52
N VAL A 125 -5.54 7.00 10.62
CA VAL A 125 -5.17 8.30 10.04
C VAL A 125 -5.30 9.34 11.15
N SER A 126 -4.22 10.07 11.43
CA SER A 126 -4.22 11.10 12.47
C SER A 126 -5.00 12.34 12.05
N SER A 127 -5.34 13.20 13.02
CA SER A 127 -6.00 14.48 12.75
C SER A 127 -5.19 15.43 11.86
N SER A 128 -3.89 15.20 11.70
CA SER A 128 -3.01 15.95 10.79
C SER A 128 -2.80 15.27 9.44
N GLY A 129 -3.52 14.19 9.14
CA GLY A 129 -3.41 13.46 7.87
C GLY A 129 -2.22 12.51 7.78
N LEU A 130 -1.62 12.11 8.92
CA LEU A 130 -0.61 11.05 8.94
C LEU A 130 -1.32 9.70 8.92
N ALA A 131 -1.28 9.00 7.79
CA ALA A 131 -1.79 7.66 7.64
C ALA A 131 -0.75 6.63 8.10
N THR A 132 -1.16 5.67 8.93
CA THR A 132 -0.36 4.51 9.35
C THR A 132 -0.89 3.29 8.65
N ALA A 133 -0.02 2.58 7.92
CA ALA A 133 -0.37 1.32 7.28
C ALA A 133 -0.53 0.20 8.33
N ALA A 134 -1.49 -0.67 8.12
CA ALA A 134 -1.63 -1.88 8.91
C ALA A 134 -0.54 -2.90 8.53
N ILE A 135 -0.36 -3.93 9.36
CA ILE A 135 0.35 -5.14 8.96
C ILE A 135 -0.56 -5.90 7.98
N VAL A 136 0.02 -6.37 6.90
CA VAL A 136 -0.68 -7.07 5.82
C VAL A 136 0.11 -8.30 5.41
N TYR A 137 -0.57 -9.33 4.95
CA TYR A 137 0.05 -10.60 4.56
C TYR A 137 0.14 -10.78 3.03
N GLN A 138 -0.28 -9.78 2.31
CA GLN A 138 -0.13 -9.61 0.86
C GLN A 138 -0.34 -8.15 0.51
N ASP A 139 0.18 -7.69 -0.61
CA ASP A 139 -0.06 -6.34 -1.08
C ASP A 139 -1.55 -6.07 -1.18
N THR A 140 -1.99 -4.99 -0.53
CA THR A 140 -3.41 -4.63 -0.50
C THR A 140 -3.59 -3.11 -0.45
N ASN A 141 -4.83 -2.64 -0.55
CA ASN A 141 -5.13 -1.22 -0.56
C ASN A 141 -5.76 -0.77 0.75
N GLY A 142 -5.41 0.45 1.16
CA GLY A 142 -6.08 1.17 2.23
C GLY A 142 -6.54 2.54 1.73
N VAL A 143 -7.72 2.99 2.15
CA VAL A 143 -8.32 4.25 1.69
C VAL A 143 -8.43 5.23 2.85
N ALA A 144 -7.72 6.34 2.74
CA ALA A 144 -7.84 7.49 3.63
C ALA A 144 -8.89 8.45 3.09
N ARG A 145 -9.58 9.12 4.00
CA ARG A 145 -10.63 10.10 3.72
C ARG A 145 -10.41 11.37 4.54
N ALA A 146 -10.65 12.52 3.92
CA ALA A 146 -10.71 13.82 4.57
C ALA A 146 -12.07 14.48 4.32
N ASP A 147 -12.76 14.87 5.37
CA ASP A 147 -14.04 15.56 5.34
C ASP A 147 -13.85 17.04 5.70
N TYR A 148 -14.50 17.92 4.96
CA TYR A 148 -14.50 19.35 5.21
C TYR A 148 -15.81 19.98 4.75
N LEU A 149 -16.53 20.62 5.69
CA LEU A 149 -17.78 21.35 5.44
C LEU A 149 -18.79 20.61 4.54
N GLY A 150 -18.99 19.31 4.79
CA GLY A 150 -19.97 18.47 4.10
C GLY A 150 -19.48 17.84 2.80
N GLN A 151 -18.29 18.18 2.32
CA GLN A 151 -17.63 17.52 1.19
C GLN A 151 -16.50 16.61 1.69
N PHE A 152 -16.12 15.63 0.89
CA PHE A 152 -15.00 14.77 1.22
C PHE A 152 -14.14 14.43 -0.01
N GLY A 153 -12.91 14.08 0.27
CA GLY A 153 -11.99 13.49 -0.68
C GLY A 153 -11.38 12.21 -0.13
N THR A 154 -10.94 11.34 -1.02
CA THR A 154 -10.29 10.08 -0.66
C THR A 154 -8.99 9.91 -1.42
N LEU A 155 -8.06 9.16 -0.81
CA LEU A 155 -6.85 8.67 -1.47
C LEU A 155 -6.66 7.20 -1.15
N THR A 156 -6.45 6.41 -2.20
CA THR A 156 -6.05 5.01 -2.06
C THR A 156 -4.53 4.93 -1.94
N LEU A 157 -4.06 4.27 -0.90
CA LEU A 157 -2.66 3.88 -0.71
C LEU A 157 -2.51 2.38 -0.96
N SER A 158 -1.51 1.99 -1.73
CA SER A 158 -1.10 0.59 -1.85
C SER A 158 -0.18 0.26 -0.67
N VAL A 159 -0.64 -0.59 0.23
CA VAL A 159 0.13 -1.10 1.36
C VAL A 159 0.87 -2.34 0.90
N LEU A 160 2.20 -2.29 0.98
CA LEU A 160 3.07 -3.36 0.53
C LEU A 160 3.42 -4.28 1.71
N ASN A 161 3.24 -5.58 1.51
CA ASN A 161 3.80 -6.60 2.37
C ASN A 161 5.32 -6.65 2.12
N VAL A 162 6.10 -6.22 3.08
CA VAL A 162 7.57 -6.20 3.02
C VAL A 162 8.23 -7.20 3.98
N ASN A 163 7.44 -7.73 4.91
CA ASN A 163 7.84 -8.83 5.78
C ASN A 163 7.01 -10.06 5.39
N SER A 164 7.52 -10.85 4.48
CA SER A 164 6.80 -11.96 3.86
C SER A 164 6.61 -13.19 4.75
N ASP A 165 6.95 -13.11 6.04
CA ASP A 165 6.83 -14.20 7.01
C ASP A 165 6.48 -13.65 8.38
N ASP A 166 5.32 -12.94 8.46
CA ASP A 166 4.76 -12.43 9.72
C ASP A 166 3.27 -12.79 9.93
N TYR A 167 2.78 -13.83 9.24
CA TYR A 167 1.38 -14.27 9.27
C TYR A 167 0.93 -14.68 10.67
N GLY A 168 0.40 -13.75 11.42
CA GLY A 168 -0.28 -13.96 12.70
C GLY A 168 0.50 -14.86 13.67
N THR A 169 -0.04 -16.04 13.98
CA THR A 169 0.60 -17.02 14.88
C THR A 169 1.68 -17.87 14.22
N TYR A 170 1.86 -17.76 12.93
CA TYR A 170 2.82 -18.53 12.14
C TYR A 170 4.05 -17.72 11.72
N ALA A 171 4.18 -16.50 12.21
CA ALA A 171 5.32 -15.64 11.92
C ALA A 171 6.67 -16.35 12.19
N GLY A 172 7.58 -16.30 11.21
CA GLY A 172 8.88 -16.96 11.30
C GLY A 172 8.83 -18.46 11.02
N ASP A 173 7.80 -18.98 10.36
CA ASP A 173 7.63 -20.40 10.11
C ASP A 173 8.31 -20.89 8.80
N GLY A 174 8.84 -19.97 8.01
CA GLY A 174 9.52 -20.24 6.74
C GLY A 174 8.59 -20.38 5.54
N ILE A 175 7.32 -20.02 5.68
CA ILE A 175 6.34 -19.96 4.59
C ILE A 175 5.98 -18.50 4.30
N ASP A 176 5.96 -18.12 3.04
CA ASP A 176 5.53 -16.78 2.62
C ASP A 176 4.05 -16.55 2.95
N ASP A 177 3.76 -15.42 3.59
CA ASP A 177 2.41 -15.05 4.04
C ASP A 177 1.40 -15.01 2.90
N ALA A 178 1.81 -14.48 1.74
CA ALA A 178 0.93 -14.41 0.57
C ALA A 178 0.54 -15.80 0.07
N TRP A 179 1.43 -16.79 0.18
CA TRP A 179 1.12 -18.19 -0.10
C TRP A 179 0.11 -18.76 0.90
N GLN A 180 0.30 -18.53 2.21
CA GLN A 180 -0.63 -18.99 3.24
C GLN A 180 -2.02 -18.36 3.05
N VAL A 181 -2.07 -17.06 2.79
CA VAL A 181 -3.34 -16.34 2.53
C VAL A 181 -4.02 -16.83 1.24
N GLN A 182 -3.24 -17.09 0.19
CA GLN A 182 -3.77 -17.57 -1.09
C GLN A 182 -4.51 -18.89 -0.94
N TYR A 183 -3.97 -19.83 -0.18
CA TYR A 183 -4.56 -21.19 -0.07
C TYR A 183 -5.55 -21.32 1.07
N PHE A 184 -5.39 -20.57 2.13
CA PHE A 184 -6.16 -20.80 3.36
C PHE A 184 -7.00 -19.60 3.81
N GLY A 185 -6.68 -18.39 3.33
CA GLY A 185 -7.27 -17.17 3.84
C GLY A 185 -6.69 -16.77 5.21
N ILE A 186 -7.03 -15.59 5.67
CA ILE A 186 -6.49 -15.03 6.93
C ILE A 186 -7.06 -15.76 8.15
N GLY A 187 -6.20 -16.11 9.13
CA GLY A 187 -6.60 -16.67 10.41
C GLY A 187 -7.02 -18.14 10.37
N ASN A 188 -6.65 -18.89 9.35
CA ASN A 188 -7.03 -20.29 9.20
C ASN A 188 -5.98 -21.22 9.82
N ALA A 189 -6.41 -22.13 10.70
CA ALA A 189 -5.53 -23.10 11.35
C ALA A 189 -4.87 -24.09 10.37
N ASN A 190 -5.47 -24.33 9.21
CA ASN A 190 -4.89 -25.15 8.16
C ASN A 190 -3.67 -24.53 7.49
N ALA A 191 -3.38 -23.25 7.73
CA ALA A 191 -2.18 -22.59 7.23
C ALA A 191 -0.90 -22.96 8.01
N ALA A 192 -1.03 -23.70 9.13
CA ALA A 192 0.12 -24.10 9.93
C ALA A 192 1.16 -24.88 9.10
N PRO A 193 2.47 -24.64 9.30
CA PRO A 193 3.54 -25.28 8.51
C PRO A 193 3.54 -26.81 8.61
N THR A 194 3.03 -27.35 9.72
CA THR A 194 2.96 -28.80 9.98
C THR A 194 1.62 -29.43 9.59
N ALA A 195 0.64 -28.61 9.16
CA ALA A 195 -0.65 -29.13 8.69
C ALA A 195 -0.51 -29.83 7.33
N ASP A 196 -1.35 -30.82 7.12
CA ASP A 196 -1.51 -31.57 5.87
C ASP A 196 -3.03 -31.55 5.54
N PRO A 197 -3.53 -30.47 4.93
CA PRO A 197 -4.97 -30.24 4.77
C PRO A 197 -5.64 -31.18 3.77
N ASP A 198 -4.93 -31.69 2.77
CA ASP A 198 -5.49 -32.58 1.74
C ASP A 198 -5.19 -34.06 1.99
N GLY A 199 -4.34 -34.36 3.00
CA GLY A 199 -4.11 -35.73 3.48
C GLY A 199 -3.20 -36.58 2.60
N ASP A 200 -2.33 -35.94 1.78
CA ASP A 200 -1.43 -36.68 0.89
C ASP A 200 -0.11 -37.12 1.56
N GLY A 201 0.11 -36.72 2.82
CA GLY A 201 1.28 -37.02 3.62
C GLY A 201 2.41 -35.97 3.51
N GLN A 202 2.17 -34.86 2.79
CA GLN A 202 3.08 -33.73 2.71
C GLN A 202 2.45 -32.54 3.45
N ASN A 203 3.24 -31.94 4.33
CA ASN A 203 2.75 -30.78 5.09
C ASN A 203 2.98 -29.47 4.31
N ASN A 204 2.29 -28.40 4.72
CA ASN A 204 2.35 -27.09 4.07
C ASN A 204 3.79 -26.58 3.83
N LEU A 205 4.67 -26.70 4.83
CA LEU A 205 6.08 -26.25 4.67
C LEU A 205 6.80 -27.04 3.57
N PHE A 206 6.57 -28.34 3.52
CA PHE A 206 7.14 -29.17 2.46
C PHE A 206 6.57 -28.79 1.09
N GLU A 207 5.27 -28.58 1.00
CA GLU A 207 4.58 -28.22 -0.23
C GLU A 207 4.97 -26.82 -0.73
N TYR A 208 5.09 -25.86 0.19
CA TYR A 208 5.63 -24.54 -0.12
C TYR A 208 7.02 -24.65 -0.75
N LEU A 209 7.91 -25.43 -0.14
CA LEU A 209 9.25 -25.68 -0.67
C LEU A 209 9.22 -26.45 -1.99
N ALA A 210 8.37 -27.45 -2.12
CA ALA A 210 8.24 -28.27 -3.34
C ALA A 210 7.54 -27.52 -4.48
N GLY A 211 6.68 -26.55 -4.14
CA GLY A 211 5.82 -25.84 -5.09
C GLY A 211 4.62 -26.66 -5.53
N THR A 212 4.13 -27.51 -4.64
CA THR A 212 2.89 -28.26 -4.76
C THR A 212 1.71 -27.47 -4.20
N VAL A 213 0.50 -27.96 -4.35
CA VAL A 213 -0.74 -27.28 -3.96
C VAL A 213 -1.30 -27.93 -2.69
N PRO A 214 -1.31 -27.23 -1.54
CA PRO A 214 -1.58 -27.83 -0.22
C PRO A 214 -3.05 -28.18 0.03
N THR A 215 -3.88 -28.02 -0.96
CA THR A 215 -5.33 -28.33 -0.92
C THR A 215 -5.71 -29.32 -2.00
N ASN A 216 -4.74 -29.99 -2.63
CA ASN A 216 -4.98 -30.93 -3.72
C ASN A 216 -4.04 -32.15 -3.59
N SER A 217 -4.52 -33.22 -3.01
CA SER A 217 -3.78 -34.46 -2.77
C SER A 217 -3.21 -35.14 -4.03
N ALA A 218 -3.60 -34.71 -5.22
CA ALA A 218 -2.96 -35.15 -6.47
C ALA A 218 -1.70 -34.35 -6.82
N SER A 219 -1.41 -33.25 -6.09
CA SER A 219 -0.28 -32.34 -6.31
C SER A 219 0.90 -32.67 -5.41
N ALA A 220 1.27 -33.90 -5.25
CA ALA A 220 2.34 -34.37 -4.39
C ALA A 220 3.68 -34.47 -5.11
N LEU A 221 4.79 -34.15 -4.41
CA LEU A 221 6.13 -34.50 -4.90
C LEU A 221 6.36 -35.97 -4.71
N THR A 222 6.61 -36.66 -5.80
CA THR A 222 6.88 -38.11 -5.78
C THR A 222 8.34 -38.41 -6.09
N LEU A 223 8.92 -39.36 -5.39
CA LEU A 223 10.26 -39.90 -5.62
C LEU A 223 10.15 -41.36 -6.04
N ALA A 224 10.70 -41.71 -7.18
CA ALA A 224 10.71 -43.07 -7.70
C ALA A 224 12.14 -43.57 -7.95
N ILE A 225 12.34 -44.85 -7.75
CA ILE A 225 13.60 -45.53 -8.05
C ILE A 225 13.31 -46.66 -9.01
N SER A 226 14.02 -46.69 -10.13
CA SER A 226 13.93 -47.79 -11.10
C SER A 226 15.30 -48.42 -11.36
N GLY A 227 15.34 -49.70 -11.66
CA GLY A 227 16.54 -50.41 -12.07
C GLY A 227 16.71 -50.30 -13.57
N ILE A 228 17.89 -49.88 -14.03
CA ILE A 228 18.22 -49.84 -15.46
C ILE A 228 19.01 -51.12 -15.83
N SER A 229 20.00 -51.48 -15.01
CA SER A 229 20.86 -52.65 -15.19
C SER A 229 21.53 -53.05 -13.87
N VAL A 230 22.30 -54.11 -13.91
CA VAL A 230 23.12 -54.47 -12.74
C VAL A 230 24.09 -53.35 -12.42
N GLY A 231 24.06 -52.88 -11.17
CA GLY A 231 24.90 -51.76 -10.71
C GLY A 231 24.43 -50.36 -11.06
N GLN A 232 23.26 -50.18 -11.69
CA GLN A 232 22.69 -48.87 -12.00
C GLN A 232 21.26 -48.72 -11.48
N ARG A 233 20.96 -47.52 -10.98
CA ARG A 233 19.61 -47.13 -10.57
C ARG A 233 19.31 -45.72 -11.11
N THR A 234 18.10 -45.53 -11.59
CA THR A 234 17.58 -44.20 -11.88
C THR A 234 16.75 -43.75 -10.70
N VAL A 235 17.09 -42.58 -10.17
CA VAL A 235 16.31 -41.86 -9.15
C VAL A 235 15.61 -40.72 -9.85
N SER A 236 14.30 -40.72 -9.85
CA SER A 236 13.49 -39.68 -10.51
C SER A 236 12.51 -39.06 -9.53
N PHE A 237 12.20 -37.80 -9.73
CA PHE A 237 11.19 -37.09 -8.94
C PHE A 237 10.42 -36.10 -9.80
N SER A 238 9.18 -35.84 -9.40
CA SER A 238 8.26 -34.88 -10.02
C SER A 238 7.23 -34.39 -9.00
N PRO A 239 6.71 -33.15 -9.17
CA PRO A 239 7.05 -32.17 -10.20
C PRO A 239 8.40 -31.46 -9.93
N VAL A 240 9.00 -30.92 -10.98
CA VAL A 240 10.13 -29.98 -10.89
C VAL A 240 9.59 -28.58 -11.11
N THR A 241 9.63 -27.74 -10.10
CA THR A 241 9.12 -26.39 -10.10
C THR A 241 10.25 -25.37 -10.31
N ALA A 242 10.03 -24.38 -11.18
CA ALA A 242 10.99 -23.30 -11.41
C ALA A 242 11.28 -22.50 -10.12
N GLY A 243 12.50 -21.92 -10.02
CA GLY A 243 12.91 -21.14 -8.85
C GLY A 243 13.27 -21.98 -7.63
N ARG A 244 13.43 -23.28 -7.78
CA ARG A 244 13.83 -24.19 -6.70
C ARG A 244 15.09 -24.93 -7.05
N THR A 245 15.94 -25.18 -6.05
CA THR A 245 17.15 -26.00 -6.18
C THR A 245 16.87 -27.38 -5.59
N TYR A 246 17.12 -28.41 -6.39
CA TYR A 246 16.94 -29.80 -6.02
C TYR A 246 18.30 -30.51 -5.93
N THR A 247 18.57 -31.17 -4.80
CA THR A 247 19.77 -31.96 -4.59
C THR A 247 19.36 -33.40 -4.24
N VAL A 248 19.73 -34.35 -5.08
CA VAL A 248 19.56 -35.77 -4.78
C VAL A 248 20.75 -36.25 -3.93
N GLU A 249 20.43 -36.89 -2.84
CA GLU A 249 21.41 -37.43 -1.92
C GLU A 249 21.14 -38.93 -1.68
N PHE A 250 22.17 -39.67 -1.39
CA PHE A 250 22.07 -41.08 -1.01
C PHE A 250 22.84 -41.40 0.28
N ALA A 251 22.39 -42.39 0.99
CA ALA A 251 23.10 -43.01 2.11
C ALA A 251 23.15 -44.55 1.96
N THR A 252 24.13 -45.18 2.51
CA THR A 252 24.25 -46.65 2.56
C THR A 252 23.70 -47.23 3.85
N SER A 253 23.37 -46.38 4.82
CA SER A 253 22.78 -46.75 6.11
C SER A 253 21.87 -45.65 6.61
N LEU A 254 20.70 -46.02 7.09
CA LEU A 254 19.78 -45.12 7.78
C LEU A 254 20.12 -44.90 9.25
N THR A 255 20.96 -45.79 9.83
CA THR A 255 21.41 -45.66 11.22
C THR A 255 22.38 -44.49 11.39
N THR A 256 23.36 -44.37 10.48
CA THR A 256 24.32 -43.27 10.51
C THR A 256 23.80 -41.99 9.88
N LYS A 257 22.79 -42.08 9.02
CA LYS A 257 22.17 -40.95 8.28
C LYS A 257 23.20 -40.08 7.54
N ASN A 258 24.32 -40.60 7.16
CA ASN A 258 25.35 -39.88 6.39
C ASN A 258 24.92 -39.84 4.91
N PHE A 259 24.20 -38.79 4.53
CA PHE A 259 23.81 -38.58 3.16
C PHE A 259 24.89 -37.83 2.38
N THR A 260 25.17 -38.29 1.20
CA THR A 260 26.13 -37.72 0.25
C THR A 260 25.41 -37.33 -1.03
N THR A 261 25.77 -36.18 -1.59
CA THR A 261 25.17 -35.74 -2.85
C THR A 261 25.45 -36.72 -3.97
N LEU A 262 24.43 -37.12 -4.69
CA LEU A 262 24.55 -37.92 -5.90
C LEU A 262 25.09 -37.02 -7.02
N THR A 263 26.32 -37.33 -7.48
CA THR A 263 26.94 -36.58 -8.57
C THR A 263 26.52 -37.16 -9.92
N GLY A 264 26.30 -36.29 -10.89
CA GLY A 264 25.87 -36.61 -12.24
C GLY A 264 25.03 -35.51 -12.85
N ALA A 265 24.99 -35.45 -14.17
CA ALA A 265 24.11 -34.51 -14.84
C ALA A 265 22.66 -35.01 -14.75
N PRO A 266 21.73 -34.15 -14.34
CA PRO A 266 20.30 -34.50 -14.36
C PRO A 266 19.78 -34.58 -15.81
N MET A 267 18.77 -35.39 -16.00
CA MET A 267 17.94 -35.40 -17.21
C MET A 267 16.55 -34.91 -16.84
N ASP A 268 16.12 -33.84 -17.50
CA ASP A 268 14.79 -33.26 -17.32
C ASP A 268 13.87 -33.65 -18.49
N ASN A 269 12.71 -34.18 -18.15
CA ASN A 269 11.70 -34.57 -19.12
C ASN A 269 10.30 -34.30 -18.57
N SER A 270 9.57 -33.38 -19.20
CA SER A 270 8.14 -33.09 -18.89
C SER A 270 7.85 -32.90 -17.40
N GLY A 271 8.64 -32.08 -16.70
CA GLY A 271 8.44 -31.82 -15.28
C GLY A 271 8.97 -32.91 -14.35
N THR A 272 9.61 -33.94 -14.87
CA THR A 272 10.32 -34.97 -14.11
C THR A 272 11.81 -34.79 -14.25
N ARG A 273 12.54 -34.82 -13.15
CA ARG A 273 14.01 -34.82 -13.12
C ARG A 273 14.53 -36.17 -12.70
N SER A 274 15.54 -36.66 -13.38
CA SER A 274 16.16 -37.96 -13.09
C SER A 274 17.68 -37.91 -13.01
N TYR A 275 18.22 -38.75 -12.17
CA TYR A 275 19.66 -38.96 -11.97
C TYR A 275 19.97 -40.44 -12.09
N THR A 276 21.09 -40.79 -12.70
CA THR A 276 21.58 -42.18 -12.74
C THR A 276 22.69 -42.38 -11.71
N ASP A 277 22.44 -43.24 -10.73
CA ASP A 277 23.44 -43.74 -9.82
C ASP A 277 24.12 -45.00 -10.42
N THR A 278 25.38 -44.89 -10.76
CA THR A 278 26.18 -45.94 -11.41
C THR A 278 27.00 -46.79 -10.44
N ALA A 279 26.94 -46.50 -9.14
CA ALA A 279 27.80 -47.15 -8.13
C ALA A 279 26.95 -48.03 -7.17
N THR A 280 25.95 -48.74 -7.69
CA THR A 280 24.98 -49.53 -6.86
C THR A 280 25.32 -51.02 -6.77
N THR A 281 26.58 -51.38 -6.88
CA THR A 281 27.03 -52.77 -6.78
C THR A 281 26.97 -53.25 -5.33
N ASN A 282 26.02 -54.07 -4.97
CA ASN A 282 25.91 -54.88 -3.74
C ASN A 282 25.59 -54.21 -2.40
N SER A 283 25.30 -52.91 -2.33
CA SER A 283 24.94 -52.24 -1.08
C SER A 283 23.51 -51.70 -1.11
N ALA A 284 22.85 -51.77 0.02
CA ALA A 284 21.61 -51.02 0.18
C ALA A 284 21.86 -49.52 -0.01
N ARG A 285 21.00 -48.82 -0.75
CA ARG A 285 21.06 -47.38 -0.90
C ARG A 285 19.71 -46.79 -0.62
N TYR A 286 19.71 -45.69 0.13
CA TYR A 286 18.54 -44.89 0.51
C TYR A 286 18.73 -43.52 -0.12
N TYR A 287 17.72 -43.06 -0.81
CA TYR A 287 17.79 -41.78 -1.53
C TYR A 287 16.81 -40.78 -0.91
N ARG A 288 17.18 -39.53 -0.97
CA ARG A 288 16.31 -38.40 -0.68
C ARG A 288 16.55 -37.26 -1.64
N VAL A 289 15.51 -36.40 -1.80
CA VAL A 289 15.63 -35.11 -2.49
C VAL A 289 15.57 -34.02 -1.44
N ARG A 290 16.57 -33.14 -1.45
CA ARG A 290 16.51 -31.87 -0.71
C ARG A 290 16.05 -30.78 -1.66
N ILE A 291 15.16 -29.92 -1.17
CA ILE A 291 14.64 -28.79 -1.90
C ILE A 291 14.98 -27.54 -1.11
N SER A 292 15.41 -26.48 -1.80
CA SER A 292 15.59 -25.16 -1.21
C SER A 292 15.11 -24.08 -2.16
N LEU A 293 14.58 -23.00 -1.59
CA LEU A 293 14.37 -21.75 -2.27
C LEU A 293 15.70 -21.00 -2.40
N PRO A 294 15.84 -20.09 -3.39
CA PRO A 294 17.05 -19.30 -3.60
C PRO A 294 17.38 -18.38 -2.43
#